data_c1db0624649e9affd04b0ade1880de2f
#
_entry.id   c1db0624649e9affd04b0ade1880de2f
#
_cell.length_a   1.000
_cell.length_b   1.000
_cell.length_c   1.000
_cell.angle_alpha   90.00
_cell.angle_beta   90.00
_cell.angle_gamma   90.00
#
_symmetry.space_group_name_H-M   'P 1'
#
loop_
_entity.id
_entity.type
_entity.pdbx_description
1 polymer ?
#
loop_
_entity_poly.entity_id
_entity_poly.type
_entity_poly.pdbx_seq_one_letter_code
_entity_poly.pdbx_strand_id
1 'polypeptide(L)'
;MEEVEKIAEQRLRRVQDAINLKEPDRVPLGLGFDYGFIAKWSGLTTYDVLFNYDKAREAIVKVARDFPVDNPPMAMLGTGSLVGFALRDYPDIAMFVGPLTGPMHDILRDKYTRWPGRELSPNTGSFQFIGGEFMRADEYDKFVENPSEFMAEVVVPRAHQSLERPGSAEAMAALIRAALEGLKYIKFTDSLINELAKLGYPSANATALTLVPLDFLGDYLRTIPGVLLDLRRKPDKVKEACDALMKNLPYRTFTFKPISSIMIPLHLNEYLSPKLYYEFYWPYLKNIITSFYNRGIRCHVAFEGRHDAYLESILELPKGWGVAFFEKTDVRKAKKILEGHTCVMGGVPPTLLLNATPSEVEEYVRKLLEEVMPGGGFILAASTAIPAETPPENVRAVIRAVEKYGVYKR
;
A
#
# COMPACT_ATOMS: atom_id res chain seq x y z
N MET A 1 16.52 19.95 18.75
CA MET A 1 17.01 18.72 18.09
C MET A 1 16.81 17.53 19.03
N GLU A 2 17.39 17.52 20.23
CA GLU A 2 17.29 16.40 21.18
C GLU A 2 15.85 15.96 21.52
N GLU A 3 14.91 16.88 21.64
CA GLU A 3 13.51 16.57 21.92
C GLU A 3 12.80 15.90 20.72
N VAL A 4 13.07 16.36 19.50
CA VAL A 4 12.52 15.80 18.26
C VAL A 4 13.05 14.39 18.01
N GLU A 5 14.32 14.15 18.28
CA GLU A 5 14.96 12.83 18.18
C GLU A 5 14.33 11.85 19.20
N LYS A 6 14.09 12.28 20.43
CA LYS A 6 13.39 11.47 21.44
C LYS A 6 11.96 11.09 21.01
N ILE A 7 11.22 12.01 20.41
CA ILE A 7 9.88 11.73 19.86
C ILE A 7 9.97 10.68 18.73
N ALA A 8 10.94 10.82 17.83
CA ALA A 8 11.13 9.88 16.74
C ALA A 8 11.49 8.48 17.23
N GLU A 9 12.41 8.39 18.20
CA GLU A 9 12.78 7.11 18.82
C GLU A 9 11.61 6.47 19.56
N GLN A 10 10.82 7.25 20.29
CA GLN A 10 9.65 6.76 21.01
C GLN A 10 8.58 6.23 20.06
N ARG A 11 8.28 6.93 18.96
CA ARG A 11 7.36 6.46 17.91
C ARG A 11 7.85 5.17 17.26
N LEU A 12 9.13 5.13 16.88
CA LEU A 12 9.73 3.96 16.26
C LEU A 12 9.66 2.74 17.20
N ARG A 13 10.08 2.91 18.45
CA ARG A 13 10.07 1.86 19.46
C ARG A 13 8.65 1.34 19.71
N ARG A 14 7.67 2.23 19.81
CA ARG A 14 6.25 1.87 20.01
C ARG A 14 5.73 0.95 18.90
N VAL A 15 5.99 1.31 17.64
CA VAL A 15 5.59 0.49 16.49
C VAL A 15 6.35 -0.83 16.46
N GLN A 16 7.66 -0.81 16.72
CA GLN A 16 8.51 -2.02 16.75
C GLN A 16 8.10 -2.97 17.88
N ASP A 17 7.78 -2.47 19.07
CA ASP A 17 7.33 -3.30 20.19
C ASP A 17 6.00 -3.99 19.83
N ALA A 18 5.06 -3.30 19.21
CA ALA A 18 3.81 -3.92 18.74
C ALA A 18 4.05 -4.99 17.67
N ILE A 19 4.91 -4.73 16.67
CA ILE A 19 5.26 -5.72 15.63
C ILE A 19 5.96 -6.94 16.26
N ASN A 20 6.76 -6.73 17.29
CA ASN A 20 7.45 -7.77 18.03
C ASN A 20 6.56 -8.42 19.12
N LEU A 21 5.25 -8.18 19.07
CA LEU A 21 4.24 -8.77 19.96
C LEU A 21 4.46 -8.43 21.45
N LYS A 22 4.99 -7.25 21.73
CA LYS A 22 5.19 -6.71 23.06
C LYS A 22 4.18 -5.60 23.34
N GLU A 23 3.92 -5.33 24.60
CA GLU A 23 3.18 -4.15 25.03
C GLU A 23 4.11 -2.94 25.03
N PRO A 24 3.87 -1.92 24.18
CA PRO A 24 4.61 -0.66 24.21
C PRO A 24 4.16 0.24 25.38
N ASP A 25 4.58 1.50 25.39
CA ASP A 25 4.06 2.50 26.35
C ASP A 25 2.56 2.77 26.16
N ARG A 26 2.10 2.80 24.91
CA ARG A 26 0.68 2.82 24.52
C ARG A 26 0.48 2.11 23.17
N VAL A 27 -0.75 1.82 22.82
CA VAL A 27 -1.11 1.31 21.49
C VAL A 27 -0.63 2.28 20.41
N PRO A 28 0.13 1.82 19.41
CA PRO A 28 0.52 2.66 18.28
C PRO A 28 -0.69 3.08 17.45
N LEU A 29 -0.63 4.30 16.91
CA LEU A 29 -1.66 4.88 16.06
C LEU A 29 -1.12 5.04 14.63
N GLY A 30 -1.70 4.30 13.68
CA GLY A 30 -1.30 4.26 12.28
C GLY A 30 -2.41 4.74 11.34
N LEU A 31 -2.83 6.01 11.43
CA LEU A 31 -3.85 6.55 10.55
C LEU A 31 -3.28 6.91 9.18
N GLY A 32 -3.85 6.34 8.11
CA GLY A 32 -3.64 6.80 6.74
C GLY A 32 -4.66 7.88 6.36
N PHE A 33 -4.25 8.84 5.56
CA PHE A 33 -5.10 9.92 5.07
C PHE A 33 -5.22 9.82 3.55
N ASP A 34 -6.44 9.91 3.03
CA ASP A 34 -6.73 10.01 1.62
C ASP A 34 -6.20 11.36 1.06
N TYR A 35 -5.81 11.40 -0.19
CA TYR A 35 -5.32 12.65 -0.82
C TYR A 35 -6.35 13.76 -0.79
N GLY A 36 -7.63 13.43 -0.87
CA GLY A 36 -8.73 14.38 -0.75
C GLY A 36 -8.82 15.00 0.66
N PHE A 37 -8.58 14.22 1.72
CA PHE A 37 -8.50 14.77 3.08
C PHE A 37 -7.32 15.74 3.22
N ILE A 38 -6.14 15.31 2.72
CA ILE A 38 -4.92 16.13 2.74
C ILE A 38 -5.14 17.45 1.99
N ALA A 39 -5.75 17.37 0.81
CA ALA A 39 -6.06 18.53 -0.02
C ALA A 39 -7.03 19.48 0.67
N LYS A 40 -8.18 18.97 1.11
CA LYS A 40 -9.23 19.76 1.76
C LYS A 40 -8.74 20.44 3.03
N TRP A 41 -7.98 19.72 3.89
CA TRP A 41 -7.38 20.28 5.10
C TRP A 41 -6.40 21.41 4.82
N SER A 42 -5.76 21.38 3.65
CA SER A 42 -4.76 22.37 3.22
C SER A 42 -5.33 23.47 2.35
N GLY A 43 -6.64 23.47 2.05
CA GLY A 43 -7.27 24.44 1.16
C GLY A 43 -6.90 24.27 -0.31
N LEU A 44 -6.56 23.03 -0.71
CA LEU A 44 -6.15 22.65 -2.06
C LEU A 44 -7.20 21.72 -2.69
N THR A 45 -7.06 21.48 -3.99
CA THR A 45 -7.75 20.39 -4.68
C THR A 45 -6.92 19.11 -4.62
N THR A 46 -7.55 17.95 -4.78
CA THR A 46 -6.83 16.67 -4.91
C THR A 46 -5.89 16.68 -6.11
N TYR A 47 -6.27 17.36 -7.18
CA TYR A 47 -5.41 17.61 -8.33
C TYR A 47 -4.12 18.33 -7.92
N ASP A 48 -4.21 19.39 -7.12
CA ASP A 48 -3.01 20.14 -6.64
C ASP A 48 -2.04 19.21 -5.89
N VAL A 49 -2.56 18.35 -5.03
CA VAL A 49 -1.74 17.41 -4.23
C VAL A 49 -1.10 16.34 -5.11
N LEU A 50 -1.81 15.83 -6.11
CA LEU A 50 -1.32 14.72 -6.94
C LEU A 50 -0.42 15.16 -8.10
N PHE A 51 -0.50 16.43 -8.52
CA PHE A 51 0.23 16.95 -9.69
C PHE A 51 1.30 18.01 -9.36
N ASN A 52 1.37 18.49 -8.12
CA ASN A 52 2.35 19.49 -7.71
C ASN A 52 3.08 19.04 -6.43
N TYR A 53 4.32 18.63 -6.59
CA TYR A 53 5.12 18.07 -5.49
C TYR A 53 5.39 19.05 -4.34
N ASP A 54 5.51 20.34 -4.61
CA ASP A 54 5.70 21.34 -3.55
C ASP A 54 4.42 21.53 -2.73
N LYS A 55 3.27 21.68 -3.39
CA LYS A 55 1.97 21.72 -2.71
C LYS A 55 1.69 20.43 -1.94
N ALA A 56 2.00 19.26 -2.52
CA ALA A 56 1.87 17.97 -1.86
C ALA A 56 2.70 17.91 -0.58
N ARG A 57 3.98 18.30 -0.63
CA ARG A 57 4.88 18.31 0.53
C ARG A 57 4.32 19.19 1.64
N GLU A 58 3.94 20.45 1.32
CA GLU A 58 3.39 21.39 2.30
C GLU A 58 2.10 20.85 2.94
N ALA A 59 1.19 20.28 2.13
CA ALA A 59 -0.07 19.72 2.59
C ALA A 59 0.12 18.49 3.49
N ILE A 60 1.00 17.56 3.11
CA ILE A 60 1.30 16.36 3.91
C ILE A 60 1.95 16.75 5.24
N VAL A 61 2.92 17.66 5.22
CA VAL A 61 3.58 18.18 6.44
C VAL A 61 2.57 18.87 7.36
N LYS A 62 1.61 19.62 6.80
CA LYS A 62 0.53 20.25 7.57
C LYS A 62 -0.35 19.21 8.26
N VAL A 63 -0.79 18.17 7.55
CA VAL A 63 -1.59 17.08 8.12
C VAL A 63 -0.79 16.34 9.21
N ALA A 64 0.48 16.05 8.95
CA ALA A 64 1.36 15.39 9.93
C ALA A 64 1.53 16.15 11.23
N ARG A 65 1.53 17.49 11.15
CA ARG A 65 1.61 18.37 12.32
C ARG A 65 0.28 18.45 13.09
N ASP A 66 -0.82 18.60 12.36
CA ASP A 66 -2.13 18.87 12.92
C ASP A 66 -2.85 17.61 13.44
N PHE A 67 -2.43 16.43 12.96
CA PHE A 67 -2.92 15.11 13.34
C PHE A 67 -1.74 14.17 13.64
N PRO A 68 -1.09 14.32 14.79
CA PRO A 68 0.09 13.52 15.13
C PRO A 68 -0.25 12.04 15.32
N VAL A 69 0.43 11.18 14.60
CA VAL A 69 0.31 9.72 14.65
C VAL A 69 1.71 9.10 14.78
N ASP A 70 1.80 7.77 14.95
CA ASP A 70 3.10 7.14 15.13
C ASP A 70 3.81 6.81 13.81
N ASN A 71 3.05 6.51 12.76
CA ASN A 71 3.57 6.37 11.41
C ASN A 71 3.39 7.68 10.62
N PRO A 72 4.33 8.07 9.75
CA PRO A 72 4.15 9.27 8.96
C PRO A 72 2.94 9.13 8.04
N PRO A 73 2.22 10.23 7.74
CA PRO A 73 1.17 10.23 6.73
C PRO A 73 1.74 9.78 5.38
N MET A 74 0.87 9.27 4.51
CA MET A 74 1.23 8.71 3.21
C MET A 74 2.18 9.62 2.43
N ALA A 75 3.30 9.04 1.99
CA ALA A 75 4.32 9.74 1.20
C ALA A 75 4.27 9.40 -0.31
N MET A 76 3.55 8.31 -0.69
CA MET A 76 3.47 7.88 -2.08
C MET A 76 2.33 8.59 -2.81
N LEU A 77 2.63 9.30 -3.89
CA LEU A 77 1.65 10.05 -4.70
C LEU A 77 1.29 9.29 -5.99
N GLY A 78 0.89 8.03 -5.89
CA GLY A 78 0.57 7.24 -7.06
C GLY A 78 0.58 5.75 -6.82
N THR A 79 0.84 5.00 -7.89
CA THR A 79 0.89 3.53 -7.87
C THR A 79 2.12 3.01 -8.64
N GLY A 80 2.21 1.70 -8.87
CA GLY A 80 3.26 1.10 -9.68
C GLY A 80 3.04 1.29 -11.19
N SER A 81 4.13 1.54 -11.92
CA SER A 81 4.12 1.68 -13.37
C SER A 81 4.46 0.35 -14.06
N LEU A 82 3.69 -0.02 -15.09
CA LEU A 82 4.01 -1.16 -15.94
C LEU A 82 5.35 -1.03 -16.69
N VAL A 83 5.80 0.20 -16.95
CA VAL A 83 7.13 0.46 -17.49
C VAL A 83 8.22 0.03 -16.51
N GLY A 84 8.04 0.31 -15.21
CA GLY A 84 8.97 -0.14 -14.18
C GLY A 84 9.02 -1.67 -14.07
N PHE A 85 7.88 -2.34 -14.21
CA PHE A 85 7.86 -3.81 -14.23
C PHE A 85 8.55 -4.39 -15.49
N ALA A 86 8.39 -3.78 -16.64
CA ALA A 86 9.06 -4.19 -17.87
C ALA A 86 10.59 -4.03 -17.80
N LEU A 87 11.06 -2.99 -17.10
CA LEU A 87 12.48 -2.69 -16.92
C LEU A 87 13.11 -3.26 -15.65
N ARG A 88 12.44 -4.18 -14.98
CA ARG A 88 12.90 -4.75 -13.69
C ARG A 88 14.32 -5.37 -13.73
N ASP A 89 14.75 -5.82 -14.90
CA ASP A 89 16.10 -6.38 -15.09
C ASP A 89 17.18 -5.29 -15.16
N TYR A 90 16.77 -4.02 -15.19
CA TYR A 90 17.58 -2.81 -15.19
C TYR A 90 17.18 -1.93 -13.98
N PRO A 91 17.48 -2.35 -12.73
CA PRO A 91 16.96 -1.72 -11.52
C PRO A 91 17.41 -0.26 -11.35
N ASP A 92 18.57 0.09 -11.88
CA ASP A 92 19.12 1.46 -11.94
C ASP A 92 18.29 2.40 -12.82
N ILE A 93 17.57 1.88 -13.80
CA ILE A 93 16.65 2.64 -14.66
C ILE A 93 15.21 2.50 -14.17
N ALA A 94 14.81 1.28 -13.81
CA ALA A 94 13.43 0.99 -13.37
C ALA A 94 12.99 1.86 -12.19
N MET A 95 13.90 2.25 -11.30
CA MET A 95 13.59 3.12 -10.17
C MET A 95 13.06 4.50 -10.58
N PHE A 96 13.45 5.04 -11.73
CA PHE A 96 12.97 6.34 -12.22
C PHE A 96 11.60 6.26 -12.90
N VAL A 97 11.23 5.10 -13.41
CA VAL A 97 9.96 4.88 -14.13
C VAL A 97 9.04 3.90 -13.40
N GLY A 98 9.44 3.45 -12.21
CA GLY A 98 8.67 2.52 -11.37
C GLY A 98 7.44 3.15 -10.72
N PRO A 99 7.49 4.38 -10.20
CA PRO A 99 6.30 5.09 -9.75
C PRO A 99 5.45 5.57 -10.93
N LEU A 100 4.12 5.48 -10.81
CA LEU A 100 3.17 6.14 -11.70
C LEU A 100 2.47 7.24 -10.90
N THR A 101 2.91 8.47 -11.11
CA THR A 101 2.34 9.69 -10.50
C THR A 101 1.44 10.42 -11.48
N GLY A 102 0.69 11.44 -11.03
CA GLY A 102 -0.13 12.27 -11.92
C GLY A 102 0.65 12.86 -13.11
N PRO A 103 1.80 13.52 -12.90
CA PRO A 103 2.63 14.00 -14.00
C PRO A 103 3.14 12.88 -14.94
N MET A 104 3.42 11.69 -14.40
CA MET A 104 3.80 10.54 -15.24
C MET A 104 2.64 10.00 -16.06
N HIS A 105 1.42 10.01 -15.50
CA HIS A 105 0.21 9.70 -16.26
C HIS A 105 0.07 10.60 -17.50
N ASP A 106 0.26 11.90 -17.33
CA ASP A 106 0.21 12.88 -18.45
C ASP A 106 1.26 12.58 -19.53
N ILE A 107 2.45 12.12 -19.13
CA ILE A 107 3.56 11.80 -20.03
C ILE A 107 3.32 10.48 -20.78
N LEU A 108 2.98 9.45 -20.03
CA LEU A 108 2.86 8.07 -20.54
C LEU A 108 1.48 7.80 -21.16
N ARG A 109 0.44 8.54 -20.74
CA ARG A 109 -0.96 8.35 -21.12
C ARG A 109 -1.40 6.91 -20.88
N ASP A 110 -1.20 6.42 -19.66
CA ASP A 110 -1.60 5.07 -19.31
C ASP A 110 -3.13 4.91 -19.35
N LYS A 111 -3.56 3.70 -19.66
CA LYS A 111 -4.97 3.37 -19.85
C LYS A 111 -5.60 2.68 -18.63
N TYR A 112 -4.80 2.38 -17.60
CA TYR A 112 -5.23 1.61 -16.42
C TYR A 112 -5.46 2.43 -15.15
N THR A 113 -5.29 3.77 -15.25
CA THR A 113 -5.62 4.70 -14.17
C THR A 113 -6.49 5.86 -14.64
N ARG A 114 -7.16 6.54 -13.70
CA ARG A 114 -7.93 7.78 -13.91
C ARG A 114 -7.55 8.77 -12.84
N TRP A 115 -7.35 10.02 -13.20
CA TRP A 115 -6.76 11.02 -12.31
C TRP A 115 -7.64 12.25 -12.10
N PRO A 116 -7.66 12.83 -10.86
CA PRO A 116 -8.30 14.10 -10.58
C PRO A 116 -7.75 15.23 -11.47
N GLY A 117 -8.67 16.01 -12.03
CA GLY A 117 -8.31 17.08 -12.97
C GLY A 117 -7.99 16.61 -14.39
N ARG A 118 -8.15 15.33 -14.65
CA ARG A 118 -8.08 14.70 -15.98
C ARG A 118 -9.41 14.01 -16.26
N GLU A 119 -9.49 12.69 -16.11
CA GLU A 119 -10.73 11.94 -16.31
C GLU A 119 -11.72 12.07 -15.14
N LEU A 120 -11.23 12.50 -13.97
CA LEU A 120 -12.02 12.69 -12.76
C LEU A 120 -12.12 14.17 -12.38
N SER A 121 -13.14 14.51 -11.57
CA SER A 121 -13.23 15.85 -10.97
C SER A 121 -11.96 16.20 -10.18
N PRO A 122 -11.47 17.44 -10.22
CA PRO A 122 -10.27 17.88 -9.50
C PRO A 122 -10.30 17.61 -7.98
N ASN A 123 -11.50 17.47 -7.40
CA ASN A 123 -11.71 17.21 -5.97
C ASN A 123 -12.08 15.74 -5.66
N THR A 124 -12.02 14.83 -6.62
CA THR A 124 -12.18 13.38 -6.33
C THR A 124 -11.11 12.96 -5.33
N GLY A 125 -11.48 12.22 -4.29
CA GLY A 125 -10.64 11.93 -3.12
C GLY A 125 -9.27 11.31 -3.45
N SER A 126 -9.18 10.52 -4.55
CA SER A 126 -7.95 9.88 -5.00
C SER A 126 -7.97 9.67 -6.52
N PHE A 127 -6.84 9.27 -7.11
CA PHE A 127 -6.85 8.63 -8.41
C PHE A 127 -7.54 7.25 -8.31
N GLN A 128 -8.01 6.74 -9.43
CA GLN A 128 -8.62 5.42 -9.52
C GLN A 128 -7.75 4.49 -10.35
N PHE A 129 -7.45 3.33 -9.79
CA PHE A 129 -6.87 2.22 -10.53
C PHE A 129 -8.00 1.38 -11.10
N ILE A 130 -8.08 1.27 -12.42
CA ILE A 130 -9.17 0.56 -13.12
C ILE A 130 -8.70 -0.74 -13.77
N GLY A 131 -7.38 -0.95 -13.84
CA GLY A 131 -6.79 -2.09 -14.54
C GLY A 131 -7.02 -2.08 -16.04
N GLY A 132 -6.79 -3.22 -16.68
CA GLY A 132 -7.02 -3.41 -18.12
C GLY A 132 -6.69 -4.82 -18.58
N GLU A 133 -7.27 -5.23 -19.71
CA GLU A 133 -6.89 -6.48 -20.38
C GLU A 133 -5.76 -6.22 -21.39
N PHE A 134 -4.52 -6.28 -20.89
CA PHE A 134 -3.32 -6.05 -21.70
C PHE A 134 -2.62 -7.34 -22.14
N MET A 135 -3.05 -8.48 -21.60
CA MET A 135 -2.69 -9.83 -22.03
C MET A 135 -3.97 -10.60 -22.39
N ARG A 136 -4.03 -11.22 -23.56
CA ARG A 136 -5.15 -12.08 -23.96
C ARG A 136 -5.01 -13.47 -23.33
N ALA A 137 -6.14 -14.19 -23.24
CA ALA A 137 -6.17 -15.53 -22.65
C ALA A 137 -5.38 -16.59 -23.46
N ASP A 138 -5.02 -16.31 -24.70
CA ASP A 138 -4.22 -17.19 -25.55
C ASP A 138 -2.72 -16.84 -25.53
N GLU A 139 -2.30 -15.84 -24.74
CA GLU A 139 -0.93 -15.37 -24.67
C GLU A 139 -0.15 -15.86 -23.45
N TYR A 140 -0.73 -16.71 -22.60
CA TYR A 140 -0.06 -17.23 -21.40
C TYR A 140 1.28 -17.88 -21.69
N ASP A 141 1.38 -18.68 -22.74
CA ASP A 141 2.63 -19.38 -23.10
C ASP A 141 3.76 -18.41 -23.42
N LYS A 142 3.47 -17.35 -24.18
CA LYS A 142 4.44 -16.28 -24.47
C LYS A 142 4.88 -15.53 -23.23
N PHE A 143 3.92 -15.24 -22.34
CA PHE A 143 4.21 -14.59 -21.08
C PHE A 143 5.11 -15.44 -20.17
N VAL A 144 4.81 -16.74 -20.05
CA VAL A 144 5.57 -17.67 -19.21
C VAL A 144 7.00 -17.88 -19.74
N GLU A 145 7.19 -17.89 -21.06
CA GLU A 145 8.49 -18.04 -21.70
C GLU A 145 9.46 -16.93 -21.29
N ASN A 146 9.04 -15.66 -21.38
CA ASN A 146 9.84 -14.51 -20.95
C ASN A 146 8.95 -13.36 -20.47
N PRO A 147 8.60 -13.32 -19.16
CA PRO A 147 7.73 -12.28 -18.63
C PRO A 147 8.23 -10.84 -18.84
N SER A 148 9.56 -10.59 -18.74
CA SER A 148 10.12 -9.24 -18.93
C SER A 148 9.97 -8.74 -20.34
N GLU A 149 10.30 -9.59 -21.31
CA GLU A 149 10.19 -9.28 -22.74
C GLU A 149 8.73 -9.10 -23.14
N PHE A 150 7.83 -10.01 -22.69
CA PHE A 150 6.40 -9.86 -22.91
C PHE A 150 5.84 -8.55 -22.35
N MET A 151 6.26 -8.17 -21.14
CA MET A 151 5.86 -6.88 -20.55
C MET A 151 6.33 -5.70 -21.40
N ALA A 152 7.58 -5.72 -21.88
CA ALA A 152 8.16 -4.63 -22.65
C ALA A 152 7.57 -4.51 -24.07
N GLU A 153 7.40 -5.65 -24.75
CA GLU A 153 7.01 -5.68 -26.17
C GLU A 153 5.50 -5.71 -26.41
N VAL A 154 4.73 -6.23 -25.45
CA VAL A 154 3.29 -6.45 -25.61
C VAL A 154 2.47 -5.59 -24.66
N VAL A 155 2.74 -5.69 -23.36
CA VAL A 155 1.89 -5.06 -22.35
C VAL A 155 2.11 -3.55 -22.32
N VAL A 156 3.33 -3.07 -22.27
CA VAL A 156 3.64 -1.63 -22.21
C VAL A 156 3.07 -0.87 -23.40
N PRO A 157 3.23 -1.31 -24.66
CA PRO A 157 2.60 -0.65 -25.80
C PRO A 157 1.06 -0.64 -25.76
N ARG A 158 0.44 -1.72 -25.28
CA ARG A 158 -1.03 -1.79 -25.15
C ARG A 158 -1.56 -0.88 -24.05
N ALA A 159 -0.82 -0.79 -22.95
CA ALA A 159 -1.24 -0.09 -21.74
C ALA A 159 -0.98 1.42 -21.78
N HIS A 160 -0.15 1.94 -22.69
CA HIS A 160 0.24 3.35 -22.73
C HIS A 160 0.12 3.91 -24.14
N GLN A 161 -0.69 4.97 -24.30
CA GLN A 161 -0.89 5.60 -25.61
C GLN A 161 0.41 6.19 -26.19
N SER A 162 1.24 6.81 -25.34
CA SER A 162 2.51 7.40 -25.79
C SER A 162 3.56 6.38 -26.18
N LEU A 163 3.36 5.09 -25.87
CA LEU A 163 4.29 3.99 -26.14
C LEU A 163 3.75 2.96 -27.13
N GLU A 164 2.60 3.22 -27.77
CA GLU A 164 1.95 2.29 -28.72
C GLU A 164 2.84 1.88 -29.90
N ARG A 165 3.80 2.72 -30.26
CA ARG A 165 4.77 2.45 -31.33
C ARG A 165 6.19 2.43 -30.76
N PRO A 166 6.67 1.27 -30.26
CA PRO A 166 8.01 1.15 -29.72
C PRO A 166 9.08 1.61 -30.73
N GLY A 167 10.10 2.31 -30.25
CA GLY A 167 11.17 2.85 -31.10
C GLY A 167 10.82 4.13 -31.86
N SER A 168 9.58 4.61 -31.83
CA SER A 168 9.24 5.92 -32.41
C SER A 168 9.84 7.06 -31.59
N ALA A 169 10.02 8.22 -32.24
CA ALA A 169 10.51 9.43 -31.55
C ALA A 169 9.59 9.83 -30.37
N GLU A 170 8.27 9.65 -30.53
CA GLU A 170 7.28 9.88 -29.48
C GLU A 170 7.52 8.98 -28.26
N ALA A 171 7.65 7.66 -28.49
CA ALA A 171 7.87 6.69 -27.41
C ALA A 171 9.22 6.93 -26.71
N MET A 172 10.29 7.20 -27.44
CA MET A 172 11.60 7.52 -26.86
C MET A 172 11.53 8.78 -26.02
N ALA A 173 10.90 9.85 -26.54
CA ALA A 173 10.74 11.10 -25.80
C ALA A 173 9.88 10.92 -24.55
N ALA A 174 8.80 10.12 -24.61
CA ALA A 174 7.96 9.80 -23.46
C ALA A 174 8.74 9.08 -22.35
N LEU A 175 9.54 8.07 -22.68
CA LEU A 175 10.36 7.34 -21.71
C LEU A 175 11.41 8.23 -21.05
N ILE A 176 12.09 9.08 -21.82
CA ILE A 176 13.08 10.02 -21.28
C ILE A 176 12.39 11.04 -20.34
N ARG A 177 11.25 11.60 -20.74
CA ARG A 177 10.48 12.53 -19.90
C ARG A 177 9.99 11.85 -18.62
N ALA A 178 9.51 10.61 -18.71
CA ALA A 178 9.08 9.83 -17.54
C ALA A 178 10.24 9.60 -16.55
N ALA A 179 11.44 9.27 -17.04
CA ALA A 179 12.63 9.11 -16.20
C ALA A 179 13.04 10.43 -15.53
N LEU A 180 13.00 11.55 -16.25
CA LEU A 180 13.26 12.89 -15.69
C LEU A 180 12.21 13.27 -14.64
N GLU A 181 10.95 12.91 -14.86
CA GLU A 181 9.88 13.12 -13.89
C GLU A 181 10.07 12.26 -12.64
N GLY A 182 10.49 11.00 -12.80
CA GLY A 182 10.84 10.12 -11.69
C GLY A 182 11.97 10.67 -10.82
N LEU A 183 12.96 11.32 -11.43
CA LEU A 183 14.01 12.02 -10.68
C LEU A 183 13.44 13.16 -9.81
N LYS A 184 12.46 13.91 -10.31
CA LYS A 184 11.77 14.95 -9.51
C LYS A 184 10.99 14.33 -8.36
N TYR A 185 10.30 13.20 -8.62
CA TYR A 185 9.56 12.48 -7.61
C TYR A 185 10.48 11.95 -6.49
N ILE A 186 11.65 11.41 -6.84
CA ILE A 186 12.65 10.97 -5.84
C ILE A 186 13.09 12.16 -4.98
N LYS A 187 13.40 13.32 -5.58
CA LYS A 187 13.77 14.53 -4.83
C LYS A 187 12.65 15.02 -3.92
N PHE A 188 11.40 14.95 -4.38
CA PHE A 188 10.23 15.24 -3.57
C PHE A 188 10.16 14.31 -2.35
N THR A 189 10.29 13.00 -2.56
CA THR A 189 10.21 12.00 -1.48
C THR A 189 11.30 12.24 -0.43
N ASP A 190 12.54 12.49 -0.85
CA ASP A 190 13.64 12.80 0.06
C ASP A 190 13.41 14.09 0.84
N SER A 191 12.92 15.14 0.18
CA SER A 191 12.56 16.39 0.83
C SER A 191 11.41 16.21 1.84
N LEU A 192 10.37 15.45 1.49
CA LEU A 192 9.24 15.17 2.38
C LEU A 192 9.70 14.40 3.63
N ILE A 193 10.53 13.38 3.48
CA ILE A 193 11.09 12.60 4.60
C ILE A 193 11.85 13.53 5.55
N ASN A 194 12.66 14.45 5.02
CA ASN A 194 13.43 15.40 5.82
C ASN A 194 12.51 16.38 6.58
N GLU A 195 11.42 16.86 5.97
CA GLU A 195 10.46 17.73 6.66
C GLU A 195 9.69 16.98 7.76
N LEU A 196 9.28 15.73 7.49
CA LEU A 196 8.60 14.89 8.48
C LEU A 196 9.53 14.55 9.65
N ALA A 197 10.84 14.35 9.40
CA ALA A 197 11.81 14.12 10.46
C ALA A 197 11.89 15.29 11.44
N LYS A 198 11.72 16.55 10.99
CA LYS A 198 11.66 17.73 11.85
C LYS A 198 10.44 17.74 12.79
N LEU A 199 9.41 16.94 12.49
CA LEU A 199 8.22 16.73 13.31
C LEU A 199 8.32 15.49 14.21
N GLY A 200 9.50 14.86 14.29
CA GLY A 200 9.72 13.65 15.07
C GLY A 200 9.12 12.40 14.44
N TYR A 201 8.95 12.36 13.11
CA TYR A 201 8.71 11.10 12.44
C TYR A 201 10.03 10.39 12.15
N PRO A 202 10.13 9.07 12.43
CA PRO A 202 11.37 8.35 12.17
C PRO A 202 11.71 8.45 10.67
N SER A 203 12.95 8.78 10.35
CA SER A 203 13.48 8.63 9.01
C SER A 203 13.65 7.13 8.74
N ALA A 204 12.59 6.51 8.28
CA ALA A 204 12.60 5.08 8.04
C ALA A 204 13.43 4.72 6.79
N ASN A 205 14.04 3.54 6.82
CA ASN A 205 14.43 2.84 5.61
C ASN A 205 13.23 2.72 4.66
N ALA A 206 13.49 2.57 3.38
CA ALA A 206 12.41 2.52 2.39
C ALA A 206 11.45 1.36 2.64
N THR A 207 10.16 1.62 2.52
CA THR A 207 9.14 0.58 2.34
C THR A 207 9.00 0.32 0.85
N ALA A 208 9.15 -0.93 0.44
CA ALA A 208 8.90 -1.34 -0.94
C ALA A 208 7.51 -1.96 -1.05
N LEU A 209 7.03 -2.06 -2.29
CA LEU A 209 5.75 -2.69 -2.63
C LEU A 209 6.02 -3.96 -3.43
N THR A 210 5.27 -5.02 -3.14
CA THR A 210 5.15 -6.20 -4.02
C THR A 210 3.70 -6.67 -4.06
N LEU A 211 3.41 -7.54 -5.03
CA LEU A 211 2.08 -8.13 -5.22
C LEU A 211 2.15 -9.65 -5.15
N VAL A 212 1.05 -10.27 -4.79
CA VAL A 212 0.85 -11.70 -5.03
C VAL A 212 0.73 -11.92 -6.54
N PRO A 213 1.31 -12.97 -7.13
CA PRO A 213 1.26 -13.19 -8.57
C PRO A 213 -0.14 -13.15 -9.17
N LEU A 214 -1.13 -13.71 -8.47
CA LEU A 214 -2.50 -13.72 -8.96
C LEU A 214 -3.11 -12.31 -8.97
N ASP A 215 -2.80 -11.46 -7.98
CA ASP A 215 -3.20 -10.05 -7.99
C ASP A 215 -2.57 -9.31 -9.15
N PHE A 216 -1.27 -9.54 -9.43
CA PHE A 216 -0.62 -8.93 -10.58
C PHE A 216 -1.28 -9.32 -11.91
N LEU A 217 -1.65 -10.60 -12.07
CA LEU A 217 -2.40 -11.05 -13.26
C LEU A 217 -3.76 -10.35 -13.35
N GLY A 218 -4.49 -10.24 -12.23
CA GLY A 218 -5.80 -9.61 -12.18
C GLY A 218 -5.75 -8.10 -12.41
N ASP A 219 -4.85 -7.41 -11.75
CA ASP A 219 -4.78 -5.95 -11.81
C ASP A 219 -4.24 -5.43 -13.14
N TYR A 220 -3.15 -6.03 -13.62
CA TYR A 220 -2.35 -5.45 -14.70
C TYR A 220 -2.44 -6.17 -16.04
N LEU A 221 -2.90 -7.44 -16.08
CA LEU A 221 -2.81 -8.22 -17.32
C LEU A 221 -4.17 -8.70 -17.82
N ARG A 222 -5.03 -9.24 -16.96
CA ARG A 222 -6.22 -9.98 -17.36
C ARG A 222 -7.53 -9.39 -16.87
N THR A 223 -7.52 -8.40 -16.00
CA THR A 223 -8.62 -7.97 -15.14
C THR A 223 -9.03 -9.04 -14.10
N ILE A 224 -9.66 -8.62 -13.00
CA ILE A 224 -10.16 -9.55 -11.98
C ILE A 224 -11.16 -10.56 -12.55
N PRO A 225 -12.21 -10.16 -13.32
CA PRO A 225 -13.10 -11.13 -13.95
C PRO A 225 -12.39 -12.07 -14.93
N GLY A 226 -11.41 -11.56 -15.68
CA GLY A 226 -10.64 -12.35 -16.64
C GLY A 226 -9.84 -13.46 -15.96
N VAL A 227 -9.07 -13.14 -14.92
CA VAL A 227 -8.26 -14.15 -14.21
C VAL A 227 -9.13 -15.17 -13.47
N LEU A 228 -10.28 -14.75 -12.91
CA LEU A 228 -11.23 -15.69 -12.30
C LEU A 228 -11.84 -16.66 -13.31
N LEU A 229 -12.06 -16.20 -14.53
CA LEU A 229 -12.50 -17.07 -15.64
C LEU A 229 -11.38 -18.02 -16.07
N ASP A 230 -10.15 -17.51 -16.16
CA ASP A 230 -8.97 -18.29 -16.57
C ASP A 230 -8.64 -19.39 -15.54
N LEU A 231 -8.81 -19.13 -14.23
CA LEU A 231 -8.70 -20.14 -13.17
C LEU A 231 -9.64 -21.34 -13.37
N ARG A 232 -10.79 -21.14 -14.02
CA ARG A 232 -11.74 -22.21 -14.32
C ARG A 232 -11.44 -22.92 -15.65
N ARG A 233 -10.94 -22.18 -16.66
CA ARG A 233 -10.79 -22.67 -18.02
C ARG A 233 -9.37 -23.16 -18.33
N LYS A 234 -8.36 -22.55 -17.70
CA LYS A 234 -6.94 -22.75 -17.97
C LYS A 234 -6.12 -22.73 -16.67
N PRO A 235 -6.50 -23.47 -15.61
CA PRO A 235 -5.84 -23.39 -14.30
C PRO A 235 -4.34 -23.64 -14.37
N ASP A 236 -3.89 -24.59 -15.20
CA ASP A 236 -2.47 -24.90 -15.36
C ASP A 236 -1.69 -23.70 -15.91
N LYS A 237 -2.25 -22.97 -16.88
CA LYS A 237 -1.62 -21.76 -17.45
C LYS A 237 -1.55 -20.62 -16.46
N VAL A 238 -2.57 -20.43 -15.64
CA VAL A 238 -2.54 -19.46 -14.55
C VAL A 238 -1.46 -19.82 -13.54
N LYS A 239 -1.32 -21.11 -13.20
CA LYS A 239 -0.29 -21.58 -12.28
C LYS A 239 1.12 -21.36 -12.84
N GLU A 240 1.37 -21.75 -14.09
CA GLU A 240 2.64 -21.51 -14.80
C GLU A 240 3.00 -20.02 -14.80
N ALA A 241 2.02 -19.13 -15.04
CA ALA A 241 2.23 -17.69 -15.02
C ALA A 241 2.54 -17.16 -13.61
N CYS A 242 1.84 -17.67 -12.57
CA CYS A 242 2.17 -17.34 -11.18
C CYS A 242 3.59 -17.79 -10.80
N ASP A 243 4.00 -18.99 -11.21
CA ASP A 243 5.35 -19.51 -10.97
C ASP A 243 6.42 -18.68 -11.69
N ALA A 244 6.15 -18.23 -12.92
CA ALA A 244 7.04 -17.34 -13.67
C ALA A 244 7.17 -15.97 -13.00
N LEU A 245 6.06 -15.41 -12.49
CA LEU A 245 6.06 -14.17 -11.73
C LEU A 245 6.82 -14.30 -10.41
N MET A 246 6.66 -15.41 -9.69
CA MET A 246 7.38 -15.65 -8.43
C MET A 246 8.89 -15.61 -8.57
N LYS A 247 9.43 -16.05 -9.69
CA LYS A 247 10.87 -15.98 -9.95
C LYS A 247 11.38 -14.54 -10.03
N ASN A 248 10.51 -13.58 -10.31
CA ASN A 248 10.86 -12.26 -10.77
C ASN A 248 10.27 -11.10 -9.95
N LEU A 249 9.07 -11.22 -9.36
CA LEU A 249 8.36 -10.12 -8.68
C LEU A 249 8.80 -9.86 -7.23
N PRO A 250 8.95 -10.87 -6.36
CA PRO A 250 9.00 -10.63 -4.92
C PRO A 250 10.27 -9.95 -4.41
N TYR A 251 11.33 -9.91 -5.22
CA TYR A 251 12.67 -9.63 -4.70
C TYR A 251 13.30 -8.36 -5.26
N ARG A 252 12.67 -7.68 -6.20
CA ARG A 252 13.23 -6.50 -6.84
C ARG A 252 12.46 -5.26 -6.45
N THR A 253 13.11 -4.43 -5.69
CA THR A 253 12.59 -3.14 -5.26
C THR A 253 13.20 -2.05 -6.11
N PHE A 254 12.39 -1.08 -6.48
CA PHE A 254 12.80 0.10 -7.23
C PHE A 254 13.40 1.18 -6.31
N THR A 255 14.37 0.80 -5.47
CA THR A 255 15.04 1.75 -4.56
C THR A 255 16.48 1.35 -4.29
N PHE A 256 17.35 2.34 -4.19
CA PHE A 256 18.74 2.16 -3.73
C PHE A 256 18.87 2.19 -2.20
N LYS A 257 17.80 2.56 -1.48
CA LYS A 257 17.83 2.62 -0.01
C LYS A 257 17.63 1.21 0.57
N PRO A 258 18.24 0.89 1.70
CA PRO A 258 17.95 -0.34 2.41
C PRO A 258 16.44 -0.43 2.71
N ILE A 259 15.84 -1.60 2.46
CA ILE A 259 14.43 -1.85 2.70
C ILE A 259 14.28 -2.42 4.10
N SER A 260 13.41 -1.82 4.91
CA SER A 260 13.06 -2.31 6.24
C SER A 260 11.73 -3.03 6.29
N SER A 261 10.85 -2.74 5.33
CA SER A 261 9.52 -3.33 5.26
C SER A 261 9.03 -3.48 3.83
N ILE A 262 8.11 -4.41 3.64
CA ILE A 262 7.43 -4.67 2.36
C ILE A 262 5.94 -4.51 2.57
N MET A 263 5.30 -3.67 1.76
CA MET A 263 3.85 -3.57 1.65
C MET A 263 3.33 -4.57 0.63
N ILE A 264 2.30 -5.34 0.99
CA ILE A 264 1.65 -6.33 0.12
C ILE A 264 0.14 -6.10 0.20
N PRO A 265 -0.47 -5.36 -0.72
CA PRO A 265 -1.92 -5.27 -0.83
C PRO A 265 -2.48 -6.55 -1.44
N LEU A 266 -3.62 -7.02 -0.93
CA LEU A 266 -4.31 -8.22 -1.41
C LEU A 266 -5.65 -7.82 -2.02
N HIS A 267 -5.87 -8.15 -3.29
CA HIS A 267 -7.05 -7.72 -4.02
C HIS A 267 -8.01 -8.89 -4.34
N LEU A 268 -7.46 -10.06 -4.68
CA LEU A 268 -8.25 -11.24 -5.10
C LEU A 268 -8.64 -12.17 -3.95
N ASN A 269 -8.07 -12.01 -2.77
CA ASN A 269 -8.27 -12.91 -1.62
C ASN A 269 -9.74 -13.17 -1.27
N GLU A 270 -10.61 -12.13 -1.32
CA GLU A 270 -12.03 -12.28 -0.95
C GLU A 270 -12.90 -12.94 -2.06
N TYR A 271 -12.41 -12.99 -3.31
CA TYR A 271 -13.15 -13.53 -4.46
C TYR A 271 -12.89 -15.02 -4.70
N LEU A 272 -11.93 -15.60 -4.00
CA LEU A 272 -11.54 -17.00 -4.19
C LEU A 272 -12.32 -17.92 -3.26
N SER A 273 -12.71 -19.09 -3.77
CA SER A 273 -13.16 -20.18 -2.90
C SER A 273 -11.98 -20.72 -2.08
N PRO A 274 -12.22 -21.42 -0.95
CA PRO A 274 -11.13 -22.00 -0.17
C PRO A 274 -10.18 -22.88 -1.01
N LYS A 275 -10.71 -23.70 -1.92
CA LYS A 275 -9.91 -24.51 -2.83
C LYS A 275 -8.96 -23.64 -3.66
N LEU A 276 -9.46 -22.61 -4.32
CA LEU A 276 -8.66 -21.73 -5.19
C LEU A 276 -7.67 -20.89 -4.37
N TYR A 277 -8.08 -20.44 -3.18
CA TYR A 277 -7.20 -19.71 -2.28
C TYR A 277 -5.98 -20.54 -1.89
N TYR A 278 -6.17 -21.76 -1.41
CA TYR A 278 -5.08 -22.63 -1.00
C TYR A 278 -4.27 -23.22 -2.16
N GLU A 279 -4.78 -23.21 -3.38
CA GLU A 279 -4.09 -23.73 -4.57
C GLU A 279 -3.31 -22.63 -5.31
N PHE A 280 -3.89 -21.43 -5.48
CA PHE A 280 -3.38 -20.39 -6.40
C PHE A 280 -2.95 -19.10 -5.70
N TYR A 281 -3.22 -18.92 -4.42
CA TYR A 281 -2.99 -17.65 -3.74
C TYR A 281 -2.10 -17.80 -2.49
N TRP A 282 -2.55 -18.58 -1.51
CA TRP A 282 -1.87 -18.72 -0.23
C TRP A 282 -0.43 -19.24 -0.34
N PRO A 283 -0.09 -20.24 -1.15
CA PRO A 283 1.29 -20.73 -1.25
C PRO A 283 2.27 -19.64 -1.72
N TYR A 284 1.84 -18.78 -2.61
CA TYR A 284 2.64 -17.66 -3.11
C TYR A 284 2.81 -16.57 -2.07
N LEU A 285 1.72 -16.13 -1.44
CA LEU A 285 1.76 -15.15 -0.35
C LEU A 285 2.65 -15.61 0.80
N LYS A 286 2.47 -16.87 1.25
CA LYS A 286 3.29 -17.49 2.30
C LYS A 286 4.77 -17.51 1.93
N ASN A 287 5.10 -17.87 0.69
CA ASN A 287 6.48 -17.88 0.21
C ASN A 287 7.10 -16.47 0.23
N ILE A 288 6.37 -15.46 -0.27
CA ILE A 288 6.82 -14.06 -0.28
C ILE A 288 7.12 -13.60 1.13
N ILE A 289 6.17 -13.75 2.07
CA ILE A 289 6.32 -13.30 3.45
C ILE A 289 7.47 -14.02 4.13
N THR A 290 7.56 -15.34 4.00
CA THR A 290 8.61 -16.15 4.63
C THR A 290 10.00 -15.79 4.08
N SER A 291 10.11 -15.55 2.78
CA SER A 291 11.37 -15.13 2.14
C SER A 291 11.87 -13.80 2.66
N PHE A 292 11.00 -12.81 2.84
CA PHE A 292 11.37 -11.53 3.42
C PHE A 292 11.69 -11.63 4.90
N TYR A 293 10.88 -12.37 5.65
CA TYR A 293 11.11 -12.62 7.07
C TYR A 293 12.49 -13.22 7.34
N ASN A 294 12.89 -14.24 6.57
CA ASN A 294 14.20 -14.89 6.67
C ASN A 294 15.39 -13.94 6.37
N ARG A 295 15.12 -12.84 5.68
CA ARG A 295 16.09 -11.75 5.41
C ARG A 295 16.04 -10.63 6.46
N GLY A 296 15.25 -10.79 7.51
CA GLY A 296 15.06 -9.78 8.56
C GLY A 296 14.13 -8.62 8.17
N ILE A 297 13.42 -8.73 7.05
CA ILE A 297 12.50 -7.72 6.55
C ILE A 297 11.08 -8.07 6.98
N ARG A 298 10.36 -7.13 7.58
CA ARG A 298 8.98 -7.32 8.02
C ARG A 298 8.00 -6.97 6.90
N CYS A 299 6.95 -7.78 6.75
CA CYS A 299 5.88 -7.51 5.80
C CYS A 299 4.74 -6.75 6.48
N HIS A 300 4.14 -5.83 5.76
CA HIS A 300 2.87 -5.19 6.09
C HIS A 300 1.88 -5.63 5.02
N VAL A 301 1.02 -6.59 5.36
CA VAL A 301 0.04 -7.15 4.43
C VAL A 301 -1.31 -6.49 4.67
N ALA A 302 -1.84 -5.84 3.64
CA ALA A 302 -3.20 -5.31 3.65
C ALA A 302 -4.17 -6.39 3.14
N PHE A 303 -4.88 -7.01 4.07
CA PHE A 303 -5.94 -7.97 3.77
C PHE A 303 -7.21 -7.20 3.40
N GLU A 304 -7.24 -6.72 2.17
CA GLU A 304 -8.38 -5.99 1.63
C GLU A 304 -9.58 -6.92 1.48
N GLY A 305 -10.79 -6.35 1.56
CA GLY A 305 -11.99 -7.13 1.60
C GLY A 305 -12.13 -7.98 2.89
N ARG A 306 -12.89 -9.07 2.79
CA ARG A 306 -13.13 -10.01 3.89
C ARG A 306 -12.13 -11.16 3.85
N HIS A 307 -11.44 -11.37 4.95
CA HIS A 307 -10.46 -12.45 5.11
C HIS A 307 -10.84 -13.45 6.22
N ASP A 308 -12.07 -13.39 6.70
CA ASP A 308 -12.55 -14.19 7.84
C ASP A 308 -12.41 -15.70 7.64
N ALA A 309 -12.59 -16.18 6.40
CA ALA A 309 -12.51 -17.61 6.07
C ALA A 309 -11.07 -18.15 6.09
N TYR A 310 -10.07 -17.27 6.09
CA TYR A 310 -8.66 -17.64 5.92
C TYR A 310 -7.76 -17.16 7.07
N LEU A 311 -8.33 -16.64 8.17
CA LEU A 311 -7.56 -16.10 9.29
C LEU A 311 -6.58 -17.13 9.87
N GLU A 312 -6.99 -18.39 9.96
CA GLU A 312 -6.14 -19.46 10.50
C GLU A 312 -4.92 -19.77 9.63
N SER A 313 -4.99 -19.51 8.31
CA SER A 313 -3.83 -19.72 7.44
C SER A 313 -2.65 -18.83 7.84
N ILE A 314 -2.91 -17.66 8.42
CA ILE A 314 -1.87 -16.73 8.88
C ILE A 314 -0.99 -17.35 9.97
N LEU A 315 -1.52 -18.30 10.76
CA LEU A 315 -0.75 -19.03 11.78
C LEU A 315 0.33 -19.96 11.19
N GLU A 316 0.26 -20.24 9.88
CA GLU A 316 1.30 -21.03 9.19
C GLU A 316 2.57 -20.20 8.90
N LEU A 317 2.51 -18.87 9.06
CA LEU A 317 3.65 -17.97 8.87
C LEU A 317 4.57 -18.01 10.10
N PRO A 318 5.82 -17.57 9.98
CA PRO A 318 6.70 -17.43 11.15
C PRO A 318 6.13 -16.43 12.17
N LYS A 319 6.20 -16.75 13.46
CA LYS A 319 5.76 -15.84 14.52
C LYS A 319 6.47 -14.48 14.40
N GLY A 320 5.70 -13.38 14.46
CA GLY A 320 6.24 -12.02 14.35
C GLY A 320 6.70 -11.65 12.93
N TRP A 321 6.15 -12.29 11.90
CA TRP A 321 6.50 -12.05 10.50
C TRP A 321 6.26 -10.61 10.04
N GLY A 322 5.33 -9.89 10.69
CA GLY A 322 5.00 -8.50 10.33
C GLY A 322 3.63 -8.08 10.85
N VAL A 323 2.92 -7.34 10.04
CA VAL A 323 1.64 -6.72 10.36
C VAL A 323 0.55 -7.24 9.42
N ALA A 324 -0.55 -7.74 9.98
CA ALA A 324 -1.79 -8.03 9.26
C ALA A 324 -2.76 -6.84 9.43
N PHE A 325 -2.89 -6.03 8.38
CA PHE A 325 -3.84 -4.93 8.32
C PHE A 325 -5.15 -5.42 7.71
N PHE A 326 -6.27 -5.25 8.44
CA PHE A 326 -7.59 -5.71 8.01
C PHE A 326 -8.52 -4.56 7.65
N GLU A 327 -9.11 -4.65 6.46
CA GLU A 327 -10.10 -3.68 5.97
C GLU A 327 -11.51 -4.02 6.49
N LYS A 328 -12.07 -5.17 6.11
CA LYS A 328 -13.46 -5.56 6.43
C LYS A 328 -13.58 -6.66 7.48
N THR A 329 -12.50 -7.37 7.75
CA THR A 329 -12.48 -8.39 8.81
C THR A 329 -12.44 -7.73 10.20
N ASP A 330 -13.26 -8.23 11.13
CA ASP A 330 -13.27 -7.73 12.50
C ASP A 330 -11.94 -8.00 13.19
N VAL A 331 -11.25 -6.91 13.57
CA VAL A 331 -9.94 -6.99 14.23
C VAL A 331 -10.01 -7.66 15.61
N ARG A 332 -11.17 -7.66 16.30
CA ARG A 332 -11.38 -8.38 17.56
C ARG A 332 -11.28 -9.88 17.34
N LYS A 333 -11.95 -10.36 16.28
CA LYS A 333 -11.88 -11.77 15.87
C LYS A 333 -10.47 -12.15 15.41
N ALA A 334 -9.86 -11.30 14.59
CA ALA A 334 -8.49 -11.51 14.11
C ALA A 334 -7.50 -11.53 15.28
N LYS A 335 -7.60 -10.57 16.22
CA LYS A 335 -6.72 -10.50 17.40
C LYS A 335 -6.83 -11.76 18.26
N LYS A 336 -8.07 -12.27 18.48
CA LYS A 336 -8.30 -13.50 19.25
C LYS A 336 -7.65 -14.74 18.61
N ILE A 337 -7.69 -14.85 17.29
CA ILE A 337 -7.11 -15.99 16.55
C ILE A 337 -5.58 -15.87 16.48
N LEU A 338 -5.08 -14.67 16.25
CA LEU A 338 -3.67 -14.38 15.96
C LEU A 338 -2.87 -13.92 17.18
N GLU A 339 -3.46 -14.00 18.37
CA GLU A 339 -2.83 -13.55 19.61
C GLU A 339 -1.45 -14.21 19.83
N GLY A 340 -0.47 -13.37 20.19
CA GLY A 340 0.89 -13.84 20.43
C GLY A 340 1.61 -14.41 19.21
N HIS A 341 1.03 -14.28 18.02
CA HIS A 341 1.60 -14.77 16.76
C HIS A 341 1.84 -13.64 15.74
N THR A 342 0.85 -12.79 15.49
CA THR A 342 0.89 -11.76 14.45
C THR A 342 0.41 -10.42 15.01
N CYS A 343 1.10 -9.33 14.65
CA CYS A 343 0.61 -7.99 14.94
C CYS A 343 -0.60 -7.68 14.05
N VAL A 344 -1.74 -7.34 14.67
CA VAL A 344 -2.99 -6.98 13.99
C VAL A 344 -3.10 -5.47 13.89
N MET A 345 -3.54 -4.95 12.74
CA MET A 345 -3.74 -3.52 12.51
C MET A 345 -5.12 -3.25 11.93
N GLY A 346 -5.74 -2.12 12.30
CA GLY A 346 -7.05 -1.69 11.80
C GLY A 346 -7.99 -1.27 12.92
N GLY A 347 -9.29 -1.41 12.69
CA GLY A 347 -10.34 -1.41 13.70
C GLY A 347 -11.25 -0.20 13.73
N VAL A 348 -10.91 0.94 13.11
CA VAL A 348 -11.80 2.12 13.05
C VAL A 348 -12.49 2.19 11.69
N PRO A 349 -13.81 1.91 11.60
CA PRO A 349 -14.50 1.97 10.31
C PRO A 349 -14.57 3.42 9.79
N PRO A 350 -14.32 3.66 8.49
CA PRO A 350 -14.49 4.98 7.89
C PRO A 350 -15.92 5.53 8.04
N THR A 351 -16.91 4.68 7.99
CA THR A 351 -18.32 5.06 8.19
C THR A 351 -18.59 5.65 9.58
N LEU A 352 -17.89 5.18 10.61
CA LEU A 352 -17.94 5.78 11.94
C LEU A 352 -17.35 7.19 11.92
N LEU A 353 -16.18 7.35 11.29
CA LEU A 353 -15.50 8.64 11.20
C LEU A 353 -16.31 9.68 10.40
N LEU A 354 -17.08 9.23 9.42
CA LEU A 354 -17.91 10.11 8.59
C LEU A 354 -19.21 10.56 9.29
N ASN A 355 -19.85 9.68 10.07
CA ASN A 355 -21.24 9.86 10.46
C ASN A 355 -21.47 10.04 11.98
N ALA A 356 -20.49 9.64 12.82
CA ALA A 356 -20.63 9.71 14.27
C ALA A 356 -20.21 11.07 14.82
N THR A 357 -20.63 11.37 16.05
CA THR A 357 -20.11 12.48 16.84
C THR A 357 -18.71 12.15 17.40
N PRO A 358 -17.89 13.16 17.75
CA PRO A 358 -16.59 12.91 18.39
C PRO A 358 -16.67 12.05 19.66
N SER A 359 -17.75 12.20 20.45
CA SER A 359 -17.98 11.40 21.67
C SER A 359 -18.26 9.93 21.34
N GLU A 360 -19.04 9.65 20.31
CA GLU A 360 -19.31 8.28 19.86
C GLU A 360 -18.06 7.62 19.29
N VAL A 361 -17.21 8.38 18.56
CA VAL A 361 -15.91 7.90 18.08
C VAL A 361 -15.00 7.56 19.26
N GLU A 362 -14.87 8.44 20.25
CA GLU A 362 -14.04 8.20 21.44
C GLU A 362 -14.52 6.96 22.19
N GLU A 363 -15.82 6.80 22.40
CA GLU A 363 -16.41 5.65 23.09
C GLU A 363 -16.22 4.34 22.30
N TYR A 364 -16.34 4.37 20.97
CA TYR A 364 -16.06 3.21 20.12
C TYR A 364 -14.60 2.76 20.26
N VAL A 365 -13.66 3.72 20.17
CA VAL A 365 -12.23 3.43 20.27
C VAL A 365 -11.89 2.91 21.67
N ARG A 366 -12.46 3.49 22.73
CA ARG A 366 -12.29 3.01 24.08
C ARG A 366 -12.67 1.54 24.24
N LYS A 367 -13.88 1.17 23.80
CA LYS A 367 -14.36 -0.22 23.85
C LYS A 367 -13.50 -1.16 23.00
N LEU A 368 -13.09 -0.72 21.81
CA LEU A 368 -12.22 -1.51 20.95
C LEU A 368 -10.89 -1.80 21.65
N LEU A 369 -10.25 -0.78 22.23
CA LEU A 369 -8.97 -0.92 22.90
C LEU A 369 -9.04 -1.86 24.11
N GLU A 370 -10.13 -1.84 24.89
CA GLU A 370 -10.34 -2.76 26.01
C GLU A 370 -10.29 -4.24 25.58
N GLU A 371 -10.72 -4.53 24.34
CA GLU A 371 -10.77 -5.91 23.83
C GLU A 371 -9.46 -6.32 23.14
N VAL A 372 -8.77 -5.41 22.42
CA VAL A 372 -7.69 -5.78 21.51
C VAL A 372 -6.28 -5.43 21.98
N MET A 373 -6.14 -4.50 22.93
CA MET A 373 -4.82 -4.09 23.40
C MET A 373 -4.12 -5.09 24.34
N PRO A 374 -4.83 -5.87 25.22
CA PRO A 374 -4.14 -6.78 26.13
C PRO A 374 -3.19 -7.73 25.39
N GLY A 375 -2.00 -7.95 25.96
CA GLY A 375 -0.97 -8.81 25.36
C GLY A 375 -0.19 -8.19 24.21
N GLY A 376 -0.37 -6.92 23.90
CA GLY A 376 0.35 -6.23 22.80
C GLY A 376 -0.01 -6.72 21.41
N GLY A 377 0.87 -6.51 20.42
CA GLY A 377 0.65 -7.01 19.06
C GLY A 377 -0.55 -6.38 18.34
N PHE A 378 -0.85 -5.10 18.64
CA PHE A 378 -1.95 -4.37 18.01
C PHE A 378 -1.53 -2.94 17.64
N ILE A 379 -1.96 -2.47 16.46
CA ILE A 379 -1.83 -1.09 15.98
C ILE A 379 -3.22 -0.59 15.62
N LEU A 380 -3.68 0.48 16.27
CA LEU A 380 -4.95 1.09 15.89
C LEU A 380 -4.81 1.86 14.57
N ALA A 381 -5.69 1.58 13.64
CA ALA A 381 -5.78 2.30 12.36
C ALA A 381 -7.24 2.43 11.91
N ALA A 382 -7.50 3.36 11.02
CA ALA A 382 -8.72 3.29 10.22
C ALA A 382 -8.63 2.11 9.25
N SER A 383 -9.75 1.46 8.98
CA SER A 383 -9.79 0.26 8.11
C SER A 383 -9.46 0.55 6.65
N THR A 384 -9.47 1.82 6.24
CA THR A 384 -8.97 2.36 4.98
C THR A 384 -8.35 3.74 5.25
N ALA A 385 -7.84 4.42 4.22
CA ALA A 385 -7.45 5.82 4.35
C ALA A 385 -8.66 6.68 4.76
N ILE A 386 -8.43 7.66 5.64
CA ILE A 386 -9.45 8.58 6.14
C ILE A 386 -9.98 9.42 4.98
N PRO A 387 -11.31 9.34 4.68
CA PRO A 387 -11.91 10.03 3.52
C PRO A 387 -11.91 11.56 3.67
N ALA A 388 -11.98 12.26 2.53
CA ALA A 388 -12.00 13.72 2.43
C ALA A 388 -13.15 14.39 3.21
N GLU A 389 -14.27 13.71 3.35
CA GLU A 389 -15.49 14.21 4.02
C GLU A 389 -15.45 14.04 5.53
N THR A 390 -14.47 13.31 6.07
CA THR A 390 -14.36 13.06 7.52
C THR A 390 -14.23 14.38 8.29
N PRO A 391 -15.10 14.64 9.28
CA PRO A 391 -14.92 15.78 10.17
C PRO A 391 -13.58 15.69 10.92
N PRO A 392 -12.74 16.73 10.88
CA PRO A 392 -11.43 16.71 11.55
C PRO A 392 -11.51 16.40 13.06
N GLU A 393 -12.62 16.79 13.71
CA GLU A 393 -12.85 16.52 15.13
C GLU A 393 -13.00 15.02 15.44
N ASN A 394 -13.49 14.23 14.48
CA ASN A 394 -13.57 12.78 14.61
C ASN A 394 -12.19 12.13 14.54
N VAL A 395 -11.30 12.66 13.69
CA VAL A 395 -9.88 12.23 13.66
C VAL A 395 -9.19 12.55 14.99
N ARG A 396 -9.40 13.77 15.51
CA ARG A 396 -8.88 14.17 16.83
C ARG A 396 -9.45 13.34 17.97
N ALA A 397 -10.72 12.90 17.87
CA ALA A 397 -11.33 12.01 18.84
C ALA A 397 -10.63 10.64 18.91
N VAL A 398 -10.24 10.07 17.76
CA VAL A 398 -9.43 8.84 17.73
C VAL A 398 -8.09 9.05 18.43
N ILE A 399 -7.39 10.15 18.12
CA ILE A 399 -6.07 10.46 18.71
C ILE A 399 -6.21 10.58 20.25
N ARG A 400 -7.15 11.40 20.73
CA ARG A 400 -7.42 11.56 22.18
C ARG A 400 -7.78 10.25 22.86
N ALA A 401 -8.61 9.41 22.22
CA ALA A 401 -8.99 8.12 22.78
C ALA A 401 -7.79 7.19 22.98
N VAL A 402 -6.86 7.14 22.01
CA VAL A 402 -5.63 6.35 22.15
C VAL A 402 -4.72 6.90 23.23
N GLU A 403 -4.55 8.22 23.32
CA GLU A 403 -3.76 8.86 24.38
C GLU A 403 -4.32 8.59 25.78
N LYS A 404 -5.62 8.53 25.92
CA LYS A 404 -6.31 8.36 27.21
C LYS A 404 -6.51 6.90 27.62
N TYR A 405 -6.88 6.05 26.69
CA TYR A 405 -7.30 4.68 26.96
C TYR A 405 -6.35 3.62 26.42
N GLY A 406 -5.44 4.00 25.52
CA GLY A 406 -4.49 3.06 24.88
C GLY A 406 -3.20 2.84 25.67
N VAL A 407 -3.04 3.40 26.86
CA VAL A 407 -1.83 3.29 27.68
C VAL A 407 -1.80 1.95 28.39
N TYR A 408 -0.70 1.20 28.25
CA TYR A 408 -0.50 -0.04 28.99
C TYR A 408 -0.10 0.28 30.43
N LYS A 409 -0.79 -0.34 31.38
CA LYS A 409 -0.40 -0.25 32.79
C LYS A 409 0.84 -1.11 33.01
N ARG A 410 1.92 -0.49 33.43
CA ARG A 410 3.13 -1.17 33.86
C ARG A 410 2.94 -1.84 35.21
#